data_56876ae04e86bccf9125b7cc00e44587
#
_entry.id   56876ae04e86bccf9125b7cc00e44587
#
_cell.length_a   1.000
_cell.length_b   1.000
_cell.length_c   1.000
_cell.angle_alpha   90.00
_cell.angle_beta   90.00
_cell.angle_gamma   90.00
#
_symmetry.space_group_name_H-M   'P 1'
#
loop_
_entity.id
_entity.type
_entity.pdbx_description
1 polymer ?
#
loop_
_entity_poly.entity_id
_entity_poly.type
_entity_poly.pdbx_seq_one_letter_code
_entity_poly.pdbx_strand_id
1 'polypeptide(L)'
;MKTGITINGKPVEVPSSFDELTFGQFLRLKESETDAETMCVLTSIELEVCKNIAPELMNVIIAPASDLGEVVYLNKPTVLGKDVPDNLGKMEYARKVNCDNLSRNYKDEEMVCRMVAIYMAEGIDDEDIEATYSLILNESFTNVVSAGKLISEQLKKMAESEAKIPAPQYESAELQAGIKNFSKYGVWGVVRGIALRHGCKMEDVYSWSYNTVLLELKYSAEENSFQRRLNRIMNKPK
;
A
#
# COMPACT_ATOMS: atom_id res chain seq x y z
N MET A 1 -11.68 6.01 -25.87
CA MET A 1 -12.79 5.46 -26.67
C MET A 1 -12.35 4.08 -27.16
N LYS A 2 -12.94 3.02 -26.63
CA LYS A 2 -12.52 1.66 -26.97
C LYS A 2 -12.67 1.40 -28.49
N THR A 3 -11.67 0.78 -29.07
CA THR A 3 -11.73 0.42 -30.49
C THR A 3 -12.43 -0.93 -30.62
N GLY A 4 -13.59 -0.93 -31.27
CA GLY A 4 -14.34 -2.16 -31.55
C GLY A 4 -13.77 -2.89 -32.78
N ILE A 5 -13.40 -4.14 -32.60
CA ILE A 5 -12.99 -5.05 -33.70
C ILE A 5 -13.82 -6.31 -33.64
N THR A 6 -13.84 -7.06 -34.74
CA THR A 6 -14.56 -8.33 -34.79
C THR A 6 -13.56 -9.46 -34.99
N ILE A 7 -13.53 -10.42 -34.06
CA ILE A 7 -12.70 -11.63 -34.14
C ILE A 7 -13.60 -12.85 -34.13
N ASN A 8 -13.50 -13.68 -35.15
CA ASN A 8 -14.37 -14.86 -35.32
C ASN A 8 -15.86 -14.56 -35.19
N GLY A 9 -16.31 -13.41 -35.75
CA GLY A 9 -17.70 -12.96 -35.70
C GLY A 9 -18.17 -12.40 -34.36
N LYS A 10 -17.30 -12.31 -33.34
CA LYS A 10 -17.61 -11.72 -32.04
C LYS A 10 -17.03 -10.31 -31.96
N PRO A 11 -17.79 -9.30 -31.52
CA PRO A 11 -17.26 -7.98 -31.28
C PRO A 11 -16.33 -8.02 -30.06
N VAL A 12 -15.16 -7.40 -30.19
CA VAL A 12 -14.15 -7.29 -29.13
C VAL A 12 -13.78 -5.82 -28.99
N GLU A 13 -13.73 -5.35 -27.77
CA GLU A 13 -13.29 -3.99 -27.44
C GLU A 13 -11.83 -4.04 -27.00
N VAL A 14 -10.98 -3.26 -27.65
CA VAL A 14 -9.56 -3.13 -27.30
C VAL A 14 -9.35 -1.80 -26.59
N PRO A 15 -8.73 -1.80 -25.40
CA PRO A 15 -8.37 -0.57 -24.73
C PRO A 15 -7.41 0.28 -25.56
N SER A 16 -7.66 1.59 -25.61
CA SER A 16 -6.84 2.59 -26.32
C SER A 16 -6.24 3.64 -25.36
N SER A 17 -6.51 3.52 -24.07
CA SER A 17 -5.95 4.36 -23.02
C SER A 17 -5.87 3.61 -21.70
N PHE A 18 -5.05 4.12 -20.77
CA PHE A 18 -4.96 3.56 -19.41
C PHE A 18 -6.30 3.54 -18.66
N ASP A 19 -7.19 4.50 -18.95
CA ASP A 19 -8.51 4.57 -18.30
C ASP A 19 -9.42 3.39 -18.65
N GLU A 20 -9.16 2.73 -19.77
CA GLU A 20 -9.95 1.61 -20.29
C GLU A 20 -9.40 0.25 -19.85
N LEU A 21 -8.17 0.21 -19.30
CA LEU A 21 -7.58 -0.97 -18.71
C LEU A 21 -8.03 -1.19 -17.28
N THR A 22 -8.23 -2.44 -16.90
CA THR A 22 -8.26 -2.81 -15.48
C THR A 22 -6.84 -2.93 -14.94
N PHE A 23 -6.67 -2.80 -13.63
CA PHE A 23 -5.37 -2.97 -13.01
C PHE A 23 -4.80 -4.38 -13.21
N GLY A 24 -5.66 -5.40 -13.14
CA GLY A 24 -5.28 -6.79 -13.41
C GLY A 24 -4.86 -7.04 -14.86
N GLN A 25 -5.48 -6.36 -15.83
CA GLN A 25 -5.01 -6.40 -17.23
C GLN A 25 -3.63 -5.79 -17.35
N PHE A 26 -3.39 -4.63 -16.73
CA PHE A 26 -2.07 -3.98 -16.74
C PHE A 26 -0.96 -4.87 -16.17
N LEU A 27 -1.19 -5.53 -15.02
CA LEU A 27 -0.20 -6.46 -14.45
C LEU A 27 0.12 -7.61 -15.43
N ARG A 28 -0.91 -8.23 -16.03
CA ARG A 28 -0.73 -9.31 -16.99
C ARG A 28 -0.04 -8.86 -18.28
N LEU A 29 -0.28 -7.63 -18.74
CA LEU A 29 0.43 -7.07 -19.90
C LEU A 29 1.94 -6.95 -19.63
N LYS A 30 2.35 -6.59 -18.42
CA LYS A 30 3.78 -6.53 -18.05
C LYS A 30 4.45 -7.91 -18.02
N GLU A 31 3.69 -8.96 -17.78
CA GLU A 31 4.17 -10.34 -17.73
C GLU A 31 4.10 -11.04 -19.09
N SER A 32 3.42 -10.44 -20.08
CA SER A 32 3.25 -11.01 -21.41
C SER A 32 4.59 -11.01 -22.17
N GLU A 33 5.02 -12.19 -22.63
CA GLU A 33 6.27 -12.38 -23.39
C GLU A 33 6.03 -12.42 -24.91
N THR A 34 4.78 -12.68 -25.33
CA THR A 34 4.41 -12.83 -26.73
C THR A 34 3.24 -11.95 -27.14
N ASP A 35 3.17 -11.60 -28.40
CA ASP A 35 2.05 -10.84 -28.99
C ASP A 35 0.70 -11.55 -28.78
N ALA A 36 0.68 -12.88 -28.82
CA ALA A 36 -0.53 -13.68 -28.59
C ALA A 36 -1.01 -13.54 -27.12
N GLU A 37 -0.11 -13.52 -26.15
CA GLU A 37 -0.44 -13.29 -24.74
C GLU A 37 -0.93 -11.86 -24.52
N THR A 38 -0.23 -10.86 -25.08
CA THR A 38 -0.64 -9.45 -25.05
C THR A 38 -2.06 -9.29 -25.60
N MET A 39 -2.34 -9.90 -26.75
CA MET A 39 -3.65 -9.89 -27.36
C MET A 39 -4.71 -10.57 -26.50
N CYS A 40 -4.39 -11.74 -25.92
CA CYS A 40 -5.27 -12.44 -24.99
C CYS A 40 -5.68 -11.56 -23.81
N VAL A 41 -4.73 -10.83 -23.21
CA VAL A 41 -4.98 -9.92 -22.10
C VAL A 41 -5.88 -8.73 -22.51
N LEU A 42 -5.56 -8.10 -23.65
CA LEU A 42 -6.29 -6.92 -24.13
C LEU A 42 -7.74 -7.24 -24.54
N THR A 43 -7.95 -8.42 -25.13
CA THR A 43 -9.24 -8.80 -25.73
C THR A 43 -10.06 -9.73 -24.87
N SER A 44 -9.46 -10.33 -23.83
CA SER A 44 -10.05 -11.41 -23.02
C SER A 44 -10.45 -12.65 -23.84
N ILE A 45 -9.79 -12.86 -25.00
CA ILE A 45 -9.97 -14.05 -25.83
C ILE A 45 -8.99 -15.13 -25.35
N GLU A 46 -9.39 -16.39 -25.50
CA GLU A 46 -8.54 -17.53 -25.13
C GLU A 46 -7.20 -17.53 -25.90
N LEU A 47 -6.11 -17.81 -25.21
CA LEU A 47 -4.75 -17.76 -25.75
C LEU A 47 -4.59 -18.65 -26.99
N GLU A 48 -5.22 -19.81 -27.01
CA GLU A 48 -5.16 -20.74 -28.15
C GLU A 48 -5.82 -20.15 -29.43
N VAL A 49 -6.84 -19.32 -29.27
CA VAL A 49 -7.43 -18.56 -30.37
C VAL A 49 -6.48 -17.47 -30.83
N CYS A 50 -5.88 -16.74 -29.89
CA CYS A 50 -4.91 -15.68 -30.20
C CYS A 50 -3.69 -16.19 -30.95
N LYS A 51 -3.14 -17.36 -30.60
CA LYS A 51 -2.02 -18.00 -31.30
C LYS A 51 -2.30 -18.34 -32.80
N ASN A 52 -3.56 -18.48 -33.17
CA ASN A 52 -3.98 -18.81 -34.56
C ASN A 52 -4.39 -17.58 -35.37
N ILE A 53 -4.24 -16.37 -34.84
CA ILE A 53 -4.54 -15.11 -35.55
C ILE A 53 -3.34 -14.69 -36.38
N ALA A 54 -3.60 -14.20 -37.59
CA ALA A 54 -2.57 -13.74 -38.51
C ALA A 54 -1.78 -12.58 -37.86
N PRO A 55 -0.42 -12.56 -37.97
CA PRO A 55 0.42 -11.53 -37.37
C PRO A 55 0.04 -10.08 -37.76
N GLU A 56 -0.41 -9.89 -39.00
CA GLU A 56 -0.84 -8.57 -39.48
C GLU A 56 -2.06 -8.05 -38.70
N LEU A 57 -3.03 -8.93 -38.40
CA LEU A 57 -4.21 -8.58 -37.62
C LEU A 57 -3.85 -8.40 -36.15
N MET A 58 -2.94 -9.21 -35.62
CA MET A 58 -2.41 -9.06 -34.29
C MET A 58 -1.80 -7.66 -34.07
N ASN A 59 -0.95 -7.23 -35.00
CA ASN A 59 -0.34 -5.90 -34.95
C ASN A 59 -1.37 -4.77 -34.95
N VAL A 60 -2.45 -4.87 -35.72
CA VAL A 60 -3.53 -3.86 -35.73
C VAL A 60 -4.22 -3.77 -34.37
N ILE A 61 -4.30 -4.87 -33.62
CA ILE A 61 -4.94 -4.94 -32.30
C ILE A 61 -3.99 -4.45 -31.20
N ILE A 62 -2.72 -4.82 -31.29
CA ILE A 62 -1.72 -4.50 -30.24
C ILE A 62 -1.19 -3.08 -30.39
N ALA A 63 -1.06 -2.54 -31.60
CA ALA A 63 -0.49 -1.22 -31.85
C ALA A 63 -1.16 -0.09 -31.03
N PRO A 64 -2.49 0.00 -30.91
CA PRO A 64 -3.12 1.00 -30.04
C PRO A 64 -2.75 0.86 -28.57
N ALA A 65 -2.53 -0.38 -28.10
CA ALA A 65 -2.16 -0.67 -26.73
C ALA A 65 -0.66 -0.41 -26.45
N SER A 66 0.17 -0.29 -27.49
CA SER A 66 1.58 0.08 -27.36
C SER A 66 1.78 1.58 -27.14
N ASP A 67 0.75 2.37 -27.40
CA ASP A 67 0.74 3.85 -27.19
C ASP A 67 -0.50 4.25 -26.36
N LEU A 68 -0.55 3.79 -25.12
CA LEU A 68 -1.63 4.13 -24.18
C LEU A 68 -1.56 5.58 -23.67
N GLY A 69 -0.55 6.34 -24.09
CA GLY A 69 -0.31 7.71 -23.66
C GLY A 69 0.26 7.79 -22.25
N GLU A 70 0.10 8.96 -21.63
CA GLU A 70 0.54 9.21 -20.25
C GLU A 70 -0.58 8.88 -19.26
N VAL A 71 -0.18 8.39 -18.07
CA VAL A 71 -1.12 8.18 -16.97
C VAL A 71 -1.60 9.51 -16.43
N VAL A 72 -2.89 9.78 -16.54
CA VAL A 72 -3.53 10.98 -15.97
C VAL A 72 -3.98 10.66 -14.55
N TYR A 73 -3.35 11.30 -13.57
CA TYR A 73 -3.73 11.11 -12.16
C TYR A 73 -4.99 11.89 -11.82
N LEU A 74 -5.95 11.21 -11.20
CA LEU A 74 -7.20 11.80 -10.72
C LEU A 74 -6.97 12.49 -9.37
N ASN A 75 -7.55 13.68 -9.20
CA ASN A 75 -7.49 14.41 -7.93
C ASN A 75 -8.36 13.76 -6.83
N LYS A 76 -9.44 13.09 -7.23
CA LYS A 76 -10.38 12.37 -6.34
C LYS A 76 -10.70 11.02 -6.95
N PRO A 77 -9.77 10.05 -6.84
CA PRO A 77 -10.05 8.71 -7.32
C PRO A 77 -11.07 8.01 -6.42
N THR A 78 -11.90 7.19 -7.05
CA THR A 78 -12.81 6.27 -6.35
C THR A 78 -12.38 4.85 -6.63
N VAL A 79 -12.36 4.01 -5.62
CA VAL A 79 -12.03 2.59 -5.74
C VAL A 79 -13.15 1.79 -5.07
N LEU A 80 -13.69 0.80 -5.77
CA LEU A 80 -14.84 0.01 -5.32
C LEU A 80 -16.04 0.89 -4.95
N GLY A 81 -16.25 1.99 -5.68
CA GLY A 81 -17.31 2.96 -5.45
C GLY A 81 -17.16 3.82 -4.20
N LYS A 82 -16.01 3.77 -3.52
CA LYS A 82 -15.71 4.54 -2.32
C LYS A 82 -14.59 5.56 -2.61
N ASP A 83 -14.67 6.73 -1.99
CA ASP A 83 -13.59 7.71 -2.02
C ASP A 83 -12.39 7.20 -1.22
N VAL A 84 -11.19 7.51 -1.70
CA VAL A 84 -9.97 7.25 -0.94
C VAL A 84 -9.95 8.14 0.31
N PRO A 85 -9.62 7.60 1.50
CA PRO A 85 -9.64 8.36 2.74
C PRO A 85 -8.76 9.61 2.69
N ASP A 86 -9.33 10.76 3.01
CA ASP A 86 -8.63 12.06 3.05
C ASP A 86 -7.57 12.14 4.16
N ASN A 87 -7.71 11.32 5.21
CA ASN A 87 -6.83 11.34 6.36
C ASN A 87 -6.60 9.93 6.92
N LEU A 88 -5.53 9.29 6.46
CA LEU A 88 -5.12 7.96 6.93
C LEU A 88 -4.75 7.93 8.41
N GLY A 89 -4.38 9.07 8.98
CA GLY A 89 -4.07 9.16 10.41
C GLY A 89 -5.26 8.89 11.34
N LYS A 90 -6.48 8.94 10.83
CA LYS A 90 -7.70 8.57 11.57
C LYS A 90 -8.03 7.08 11.47
N MET A 91 -7.39 6.36 10.58
CA MET A 91 -7.62 4.94 10.39
C MET A 91 -6.81 4.09 11.39
N GLU A 92 -7.13 2.83 11.48
CA GLU A 92 -6.52 1.89 12.41
C GLU A 92 -5.00 1.79 12.19
N TYR A 93 -4.25 1.74 13.27
CA TYR A 93 -2.79 1.63 13.25
C TYR A 93 -2.31 0.36 12.54
N ALA A 94 -3.09 -0.72 12.62
CA ALA A 94 -2.80 -1.97 11.91
C ALA A 94 -2.61 -1.76 10.40
N ARG A 95 -3.38 -0.87 9.76
CA ARG A 95 -3.27 -0.60 8.31
C ARG A 95 -1.90 -0.02 7.96
N LYS A 96 -1.39 0.89 8.79
CA LYS A 96 -0.03 1.44 8.62
C LYS A 96 1.02 0.34 8.77
N VAL A 97 0.88 -0.52 9.79
CA VAL A 97 1.80 -1.64 10.01
C VAL A 97 1.79 -2.62 8.84
N ASN A 98 0.62 -2.95 8.30
CA ASN A 98 0.48 -3.81 7.13
C ASN A 98 1.17 -3.18 5.91
N CYS A 99 0.99 -1.87 5.67
CA CYS A 99 1.68 -1.18 4.58
C CYS A 99 3.21 -1.17 4.74
N ASP A 100 3.74 -0.98 5.94
CA ASP A 100 5.19 -1.00 6.18
C ASP A 100 5.82 -2.38 5.87
N ASN A 101 5.03 -3.44 5.95
CA ASN A 101 5.47 -4.79 5.63
C ASN A 101 5.41 -5.12 4.12
N LEU A 102 4.64 -4.36 3.31
CA LEU A 102 4.48 -4.63 1.88
C LEU A 102 5.81 -4.61 1.12
N SER A 103 6.65 -3.62 1.37
CA SER A 103 7.94 -3.45 0.68
C SER A 103 8.91 -4.62 0.86
N ARG A 104 8.65 -5.50 1.84
CA ARG A 104 9.46 -6.71 2.08
C ARG A 104 9.03 -7.89 1.22
N ASN A 105 7.75 -7.90 0.81
CA ASN A 105 7.12 -9.07 0.18
C ASN A 105 6.73 -8.83 -1.27
N TYR A 106 6.49 -7.58 -1.65
CA TYR A 106 5.95 -7.21 -2.96
C TYR A 106 6.76 -6.09 -3.59
N LYS A 107 6.73 -6.01 -4.90
CA LYS A 107 7.44 -4.99 -5.68
C LYS A 107 6.49 -4.19 -6.55
N ASP A 108 6.91 -2.96 -6.85
CA ASP A 108 6.34 -2.10 -7.87
C ASP A 108 4.80 -1.98 -7.80
N GLU A 109 4.13 -2.29 -8.89
CA GLU A 109 2.70 -2.05 -9.05
C GLU A 109 1.84 -2.97 -8.18
N GLU A 110 2.26 -4.22 -7.96
CA GLU A 110 1.53 -5.10 -7.04
C GLU A 110 1.50 -4.53 -5.63
N MET A 111 2.62 -3.96 -5.17
CA MET A 111 2.69 -3.26 -3.89
C MET A 111 1.70 -2.08 -3.84
N VAL A 112 1.56 -1.31 -4.92
CA VAL A 112 0.59 -0.21 -5.01
C VAL A 112 -0.83 -0.73 -4.86
N CYS A 113 -1.20 -1.78 -5.59
CA CYS A 113 -2.53 -2.37 -5.51
C CYS A 113 -2.85 -2.90 -4.11
N ARG A 114 -1.91 -3.61 -3.47
CA ARG A 114 -2.06 -4.12 -2.11
C ARG A 114 -2.16 -3.01 -1.07
N MET A 115 -1.40 -1.93 -1.24
CA MET A 115 -1.50 -0.75 -0.39
C MET A 115 -2.90 -0.12 -0.48
N VAL A 116 -3.46 0.00 -1.69
CA VAL A 116 -4.83 0.46 -1.88
C VAL A 116 -5.81 -0.50 -1.22
N ALA A 117 -5.62 -1.83 -1.37
CA ALA A 117 -6.47 -2.83 -0.74
C ALA A 117 -6.50 -2.69 0.79
N ILE A 118 -5.35 -2.52 1.44
CA ILE A 118 -5.26 -2.31 2.89
C ILE A 118 -6.11 -1.13 3.37
N TYR A 119 -6.13 -0.03 2.63
CA TYR A 119 -6.87 1.18 3.05
C TYR A 119 -8.33 1.20 2.59
N MET A 120 -8.71 0.38 1.62
CA MET A 120 -10.08 0.28 1.11
C MET A 120 -10.87 -0.90 1.68
N ALA A 121 -10.20 -1.90 2.27
CA ALA A 121 -10.84 -3.04 2.94
C ALA A 121 -11.73 -2.59 4.10
N GLU A 122 -12.79 -3.33 4.38
CA GLU A 122 -13.67 -3.06 5.54
C GLU A 122 -12.98 -3.45 6.85
N GLY A 123 -12.38 -4.62 6.90
CA GLY A 123 -11.58 -5.10 8.03
C GLY A 123 -10.08 -4.85 7.88
N ILE A 124 -9.32 -5.31 8.86
CA ILE A 124 -7.85 -5.21 8.93
C ILE A 124 -7.16 -6.57 8.87
N ASP A 125 -7.92 -7.65 8.82
CA ASP A 125 -7.38 -8.99 8.70
C ASP A 125 -6.98 -9.32 7.25
N ASP A 126 -6.16 -10.36 7.12
CA ASP A 126 -5.60 -10.75 5.82
C ASP A 126 -6.68 -11.21 4.84
N GLU A 127 -7.78 -11.82 5.33
CA GLU A 127 -8.86 -12.34 4.49
C GLU A 127 -9.61 -11.18 3.81
N ASP A 128 -9.99 -10.15 4.58
CA ASP A 128 -10.64 -8.95 4.05
C ASP A 128 -9.75 -8.18 3.07
N ILE A 129 -8.44 -8.09 3.38
CA ILE A 129 -7.47 -7.40 2.51
C ILE A 129 -7.31 -8.17 1.19
N GLU A 130 -7.17 -9.49 1.21
CA GLU A 130 -7.03 -10.31 -0.01
C GLU A 130 -8.32 -10.32 -0.84
N ALA A 131 -9.49 -10.35 -0.21
CA ALA A 131 -10.76 -10.21 -0.90
C ALA A 131 -10.85 -8.85 -1.61
N THR A 132 -10.48 -7.78 -0.91
CA THR A 132 -10.46 -6.42 -1.47
C THR A 132 -9.44 -6.29 -2.60
N TYR A 133 -8.23 -6.85 -2.44
CA TYR A 133 -7.21 -6.89 -3.49
C TYR A 133 -7.75 -7.55 -4.77
N SER A 134 -8.42 -8.69 -4.64
CA SER A 134 -9.00 -9.41 -5.77
C SER A 134 -10.07 -8.60 -6.53
N LEU A 135 -10.86 -7.78 -5.81
CA LEU A 135 -11.81 -6.86 -6.42
C LEU A 135 -11.13 -5.69 -7.14
N ILE A 136 -10.08 -5.12 -6.53
CA ILE A 136 -9.33 -3.99 -7.09
C ILE A 136 -8.65 -4.36 -8.43
N LEU A 137 -8.29 -5.61 -8.65
CA LEU A 137 -7.76 -6.05 -9.94
C LEU A 137 -8.72 -5.80 -11.11
N ASN A 138 -10.02 -5.68 -10.86
CA ASN A 138 -11.04 -5.38 -11.87
C ASN A 138 -11.37 -3.88 -11.97
N GLU A 139 -10.79 -3.05 -11.11
CA GLU A 139 -10.95 -1.59 -11.16
C GLU A 139 -10.10 -0.96 -12.27
N SER A 140 -10.49 0.25 -12.70
CA SER A 140 -9.71 1.03 -13.67
C SER A 140 -8.30 1.24 -13.15
N PHE A 141 -7.30 0.98 -14.00
CA PHE A 141 -5.89 1.23 -13.71
C PHE A 141 -5.65 2.65 -13.20
N THR A 142 -6.22 3.66 -13.88
CA THR A 142 -6.07 5.08 -13.52
C THR A 142 -6.60 5.39 -12.12
N ASN A 143 -7.74 4.80 -11.73
CA ASN A 143 -8.29 4.96 -10.38
C ASN A 143 -7.33 4.37 -9.33
N VAL A 144 -6.86 3.14 -9.55
CA VAL A 144 -5.99 2.44 -8.59
C VAL A 144 -4.64 3.15 -8.42
N VAL A 145 -3.98 3.57 -9.51
CA VAL A 145 -2.69 4.28 -9.39
C VAL A 145 -2.85 5.67 -8.79
N SER A 146 -3.96 6.36 -9.06
CA SER A 146 -4.27 7.65 -8.45
C SER A 146 -4.52 7.52 -6.96
N ALA A 147 -5.27 6.49 -6.54
CA ALA A 147 -5.47 6.14 -5.13
C ALA A 147 -4.13 5.81 -4.45
N GLY A 148 -3.32 4.97 -5.09
CA GLY A 148 -1.99 4.61 -4.60
C GLY A 148 -1.09 5.82 -4.39
N LYS A 149 -1.11 6.78 -5.32
CA LYS A 149 -0.36 8.04 -5.19
C LYS A 149 -0.81 8.85 -3.98
N LEU A 150 -2.12 9.06 -3.79
CA LEU A 150 -2.65 9.80 -2.64
C LEU A 150 -2.31 9.12 -1.32
N ILE A 151 -2.44 7.80 -1.23
CA ILE A 151 -2.08 7.02 -0.04
C ILE A 151 -0.59 7.15 0.24
N SER A 152 0.28 6.99 -0.78
CA SER A 152 1.73 7.11 -0.64
C SER A 152 2.16 8.49 -0.13
N GLU A 153 1.55 9.56 -0.62
CA GLU A 153 1.82 10.92 -0.15
C GLU A 153 1.44 11.11 1.32
N GLN A 154 0.34 10.52 1.77
CA GLN A 154 -0.06 10.55 3.17
C GLN A 154 0.87 9.70 4.05
N LEU A 155 1.24 8.49 3.61
CA LEU A 155 2.18 7.63 4.32
C LEU A 155 3.55 8.31 4.47
N LYS A 156 4.01 9.03 3.45
CA LYS A 156 5.24 9.84 3.53
C LYS A 156 5.14 10.89 4.63
N LYS A 157 4.03 11.64 4.71
CA LYS A 157 3.81 12.63 5.79
C LYS A 157 3.76 11.98 7.17
N MET A 158 3.19 10.77 7.28
CA MET A 158 3.19 9.98 8.52
C MET A 158 4.62 9.61 8.92
N ALA A 159 5.42 9.07 8.00
CA ALA A 159 6.83 8.75 8.24
C ALA A 159 7.66 9.99 8.64
N GLU A 160 7.45 11.14 7.99
CA GLU A 160 8.08 12.41 8.37
C GLU A 160 7.69 12.85 9.78
N SER A 161 6.47 12.54 10.22
CA SER A 161 5.99 12.85 11.58
C SER A 161 6.59 11.91 12.62
N GLU A 162 6.78 10.63 12.28
CA GLU A 162 7.50 9.64 13.10
C GLU A 162 8.99 10.00 13.24
N ALA A 163 9.63 10.42 12.16
CA ALA A 163 11.04 10.81 12.16
C ALA A 163 11.34 12.02 13.08
N LYS A 164 10.33 12.82 13.43
CA LYS A 164 10.48 13.93 14.39
C LYS A 164 10.45 13.47 15.86
N ILE A 165 10.11 12.20 16.14
CA ILE A 165 10.16 11.65 17.48
C ILE A 165 11.63 11.45 17.85
N PRO A 166 12.11 12.02 18.97
CA PRO A 166 13.49 11.87 19.37
C PRO A 166 13.87 10.38 19.54
N ALA A 167 14.98 10.00 18.96
CA ALA A 167 15.52 8.64 19.15
C ALA A 167 15.79 8.39 20.64
N PRO A 168 15.54 7.17 21.13
CA PRO A 168 15.87 6.80 22.52
C PRO A 168 17.35 7.02 22.81
N GLN A 169 17.65 7.76 23.85
CA GLN A 169 19.01 7.91 24.36
C GLN A 169 19.22 6.86 25.44
N TYR A 170 20.25 6.04 25.31
CA TYR A 170 20.56 5.00 26.29
C TYR A 170 21.79 5.37 27.11
N GLU A 171 21.74 5.07 28.42
CA GLU A 171 22.88 5.21 29.30
C GLU A 171 23.87 4.04 29.14
N SER A 172 25.12 4.21 29.59
CA SER A 172 26.18 3.21 29.47
C SER A 172 25.77 1.85 30.09
N ALA A 173 25.08 1.88 31.23
CA ALA A 173 24.59 0.68 31.91
C ALA A 173 23.50 -0.04 31.10
N GLU A 174 22.57 0.71 30.49
CA GLU A 174 21.53 0.14 29.62
C GLU A 174 22.12 -0.50 28.36
N LEU A 175 23.15 0.12 27.77
CA LEU A 175 23.87 -0.42 26.62
C LEU A 175 24.61 -1.71 26.98
N GLN A 176 25.28 -1.75 28.13
CA GLN A 176 25.96 -2.94 28.65
C GLN A 176 24.96 -4.06 28.98
N ALA A 177 23.79 -3.72 29.49
CA ALA A 177 22.70 -4.66 29.76
C ALA A 177 22.02 -5.18 28.49
N GLY A 178 22.38 -4.65 27.30
CA GLY A 178 21.88 -5.17 26.03
C GLY A 178 20.54 -4.60 25.59
N ILE A 179 20.19 -3.36 25.99
CA ILE A 179 18.91 -2.71 25.61
C ILE A 179 18.67 -2.73 24.10
N LYS A 180 19.73 -2.62 23.28
CA LYS A 180 19.64 -2.67 21.83
C LYS A 180 19.09 -4.00 21.28
N ASN A 181 19.15 -5.08 22.05
CA ASN A 181 18.62 -6.37 21.64
C ASN A 181 17.07 -6.33 21.50
N PHE A 182 16.42 -5.36 22.11
CA PHE A 182 14.97 -5.19 22.00
C PHE A 182 14.54 -4.57 20.65
N SER A 183 15.47 -3.93 19.91
CA SER A 183 15.16 -3.35 18.59
C SER A 183 14.65 -4.39 17.57
N LYS A 184 15.04 -5.67 17.72
CA LYS A 184 14.56 -6.77 16.87
C LYS A 184 13.04 -6.98 16.91
N TYR A 185 12.39 -6.52 17.98
CA TYR A 185 10.94 -6.65 18.14
C TYR A 185 10.15 -5.54 17.41
N GLY A 186 10.83 -4.46 16.94
CA GLY A 186 10.22 -3.41 16.10
C GLY A 186 8.86 -2.95 16.61
N VAL A 187 7.86 -2.98 15.72
CA VAL A 187 6.47 -2.55 16.00
C VAL A 187 5.85 -3.32 17.17
N TRP A 188 6.13 -4.62 17.29
CA TRP A 188 5.63 -5.42 18.41
C TRP A 188 6.03 -4.85 19.77
N GLY A 189 7.29 -4.43 19.91
CA GLY A 189 7.79 -3.79 21.14
C GLY A 189 7.08 -2.49 21.46
N VAL A 190 6.78 -1.67 20.44
CA VAL A 190 6.02 -0.43 20.55
C VAL A 190 4.60 -0.71 21.06
N VAL A 191 3.87 -1.58 20.36
CA VAL A 191 2.47 -1.94 20.69
C VAL A 191 2.38 -2.52 22.09
N ARG A 192 3.29 -3.43 22.46
CA ARG A 192 3.36 -3.99 23.81
C ARG A 192 3.59 -2.91 24.89
N GLY A 193 4.47 -1.94 24.62
CA GLY A 193 4.76 -0.84 25.55
C GLY A 193 3.53 0.02 25.81
N ILE A 194 2.77 0.35 24.75
CA ILE A 194 1.52 1.12 24.85
C ILE A 194 0.45 0.30 25.61
N ALA A 195 0.25 -0.98 25.21
CA ALA A 195 -0.73 -1.85 25.84
C ALA A 195 -0.50 -1.99 27.35
N LEU A 196 0.76 -2.18 27.79
CA LEU A 196 1.11 -2.26 29.21
C LEU A 196 0.82 -0.97 29.95
N ARG A 197 1.08 0.20 29.33
CA ARG A 197 0.83 1.52 29.96
C ARG A 197 -0.65 1.76 30.19
N HIS A 198 -1.49 1.34 29.25
CA HIS A 198 -2.93 1.56 29.29
C HIS A 198 -3.71 0.39 29.91
N GLY A 199 -3.06 -0.72 30.27
CA GLY A 199 -3.71 -1.89 30.85
C GLY A 199 -4.69 -2.58 29.88
N CYS A 200 -4.43 -2.48 28.58
CA CYS A 200 -5.24 -3.09 27.53
C CYS A 200 -4.49 -4.22 26.79
N LYS A 201 -5.16 -4.92 25.88
CA LYS A 201 -4.54 -5.92 25.04
C LYS A 201 -3.79 -5.27 23.87
N MET A 202 -2.86 -6.01 23.26
CA MET A 202 -2.12 -5.53 22.09
C MET A 202 -3.04 -5.35 20.87
N GLU A 203 -4.04 -6.23 20.72
CA GLU A 203 -5.05 -6.17 19.68
C GLU A 203 -5.85 -4.86 19.74
N ASP A 204 -6.13 -4.37 20.95
CA ASP A 204 -6.82 -3.09 21.14
C ASP A 204 -5.98 -1.93 20.58
N VAL A 205 -4.65 -1.95 20.79
CA VAL A 205 -3.75 -0.89 20.28
C VAL A 205 -3.70 -0.88 18.75
N TYR A 206 -3.76 -2.04 18.10
CA TYR A 206 -3.81 -2.12 16.64
C TYR A 206 -5.09 -1.50 16.05
N SER A 207 -6.19 -1.51 16.80
CA SER A 207 -7.46 -0.89 16.40
C SER A 207 -7.52 0.63 16.67
N TRP A 208 -6.57 1.19 17.44
CA TRP A 208 -6.50 2.63 17.64
C TRP A 208 -6.16 3.38 16.35
N SER A 209 -6.58 4.65 16.26
CA SER A 209 -6.13 5.45 15.14
C SER A 209 -4.61 5.64 15.15
N TYR A 210 -4.01 5.71 13.96
CA TYR A 210 -2.58 6.02 13.86
C TYR A 210 -2.19 7.30 14.62
N ASN A 211 -3.02 8.34 14.55
CA ASN A 211 -2.77 9.59 15.26
C ASN A 211 -2.71 9.42 16.78
N THR A 212 -3.55 8.54 17.33
CA THR A 212 -3.52 8.20 18.76
C THR A 212 -2.22 7.51 19.13
N VAL A 213 -1.81 6.51 18.34
CA VAL A 213 -0.54 5.81 18.58
C VAL A 213 0.66 6.75 18.43
N LEU A 214 0.66 7.62 17.42
CA LEU A 214 1.72 8.62 17.24
C LEU A 214 1.83 9.57 18.42
N LEU A 215 0.70 9.99 18.99
CA LEU A 215 0.68 10.85 20.19
C LEU A 215 1.29 10.12 21.40
N GLU A 216 0.95 8.85 21.60
CA GLU A 216 1.53 8.00 22.65
C GLU A 216 3.05 7.84 22.52
N LEU A 217 3.53 7.68 21.28
CA LEU A 217 4.97 7.62 21.03
C LEU A 217 5.69 8.92 21.35
N LYS A 218 5.11 10.05 20.97
CA LYS A 218 5.64 11.38 21.29
C LYS A 218 5.68 11.62 22.81
N TYR A 219 4.55 11.35 23.48
CA TYR A 219 4.46 11.48 24.92
C TYR A 219 5.51 10.62 25.64
N SER A 220 5.64 9.34 25.23
CA SER A 220 6.63 8.43 25.79
C SER A 220 8.06 8.93 25.64
N ALA A 221 8.41 9.50 24.48
CA ALA A 221 9.74 10.04 24.23
C ALA A 221 10.03 11.27 25.13
N GLU A 222 9.05 12.15 25.31
CA GLU A 222 9.17 13.31 26.18
C GLU A 222 9.27 12.91 27.66
N GLU A 223 8.40 11.99 28.12
CA GLU A 223 8.42 11.46 29.47
C GLU A 223 9.77 10.81 29.81
N ASN A 224 10.28 9.94 28.94
CA ASN A 224 11.59 9.34 29.12
C ASN A 224 12.71 10.39 29.20
N SER A 225 12.65 11.41 28.38
CA SER A 225 13.61 12.50 28.36
C SER A 225 13.54 13.34 29.66
N PHE A 226 12.33 13.58 30.17
CA PHE A 226 12.11 14.27 31.46
C PHE A 226 12.67 13.45 32.61
N GLN A 227 12.31 12.18 32.72
CA GLN A 227 12.79 11.29 33.79
C GLN A 227 14.32 11.23 33.86
N ARG A 228 14.98 11.15 32.73
CA ARG A 228 16.46 11.15 32.67
C ARG A 228 17.05 12.47 33.13
N ARG A 229 16.48 13.61 32.74
CA ARG A 229 16.94 14.92 33.22
C ARG A 229 16.74 15.04 34.73
N LEU A 230 15.60 14.59 35.23
CA LEU A 230 15.30 14.60 36.67
C LEU A 230 16.31 13.75 37.43
N ASN A 231 16.57 12.52 37.02
CA ASN A 231 17.55 11.62 37.65
C ASN A 231 18.96 12.23 37.67
N ARG A 232 19.39 12.88 36.58
CA ARG A 232 20.69 13.56 36.53
C ARG A 232 20.80 14.74 37.53
N ILE A 233 19.69 15.46 37.73
CA ILE A 233 19.65 16.56 38.69
C ILE A 233 19.72 16.01 40.10
N MET A 234 18.93 14.97 40.41
CA MET A 234 18.86 14.39 41.77
C MET A 234 20.14 13.66 42.17
N ASN A 235 20.83 13.03 41.20
CA ASN A 235 22.06 12.24 41.46
C ASN A 235 23.34 13.05 41.27
N LYS A 236 23.30 14.40 41.19
CA LYS A 236 24.53 15.20 41.21
C LYS A 236 25.14 15.12 42.61
N PRO A 237 26.42 14.71 42.74
CA PRO A 237 27.12 14.75 44.01
C PRO A 237 27.13 16.24 44.49
N LYS A 238 26.79 16.42 45.75
CA LYS A 238 26.90 17.74 46.44
C LYS A 238 28.37 18.09 46.58
#